data_640aa70e7449b124f9c70838c782b1bb
#
_entry.id   640aa70e7449b124f9c70838c782b1bb
#
_cell.length_a   1.000
_cell.length_b   1.000
_cell.length_c   1.000
_cell.angle_alpha   90.00
_cell.angle_beta   90.00
_cell.angle_gamma   90.00
#
_symmetry.space_group_name_H-M   'P 1'
#
loop_
_entity.id
_entity.type
_entity.pdbx_description
1 polymer ?
#
loop_
_entity_poly.entity_id
_entity_poly.type
_entity_poly.pdbx_seq_one_letter_code
_entity_poly.pdbx_strand_id
1 'polypeptide(L)'
;MQNRREVVIWGTGTPRREFLHTHDLADALRFLLENYDSPQIINVGCGYDLTVRELALLVAKVVGVDAELVFDTSKPDGTPRKLLDISRLRQLGWQPRISLEDGVRDTYQWFLGNSGAAC
;
A
#
# COMPACT_ATOMS: atom_id res chain seq x y z
N MET A 1 -31.58 7.01 6.31
CA MET A 1 -30.56 8.06 6.13
C MET A 1 -29.22 7.53 6.59
N GLN A 2 -28.30 7.34 5.65
CA GLN A 2 -26.97 6.82 5.98
C GLN A 2 -26.12 7.95 6.54
N ASN A 3 -25.54 7.74 7.72
CA ASN A 3 -24.60 8.67 8.30
C ASN A 3 -23.26 8.52 7.57
N ARG A 4 -22.96 9.46 6.69
CA ARG A 4 -21.68 9.52 6.04
C ARG A 4 -20.61 9.94 7.04
N ARG A 5 -19.55 9.14 7.13
CA ARG A 5 -18.43 9.42 8.03
C ARG A 5 -17.43 10.34 7.37
N GLU A 6 -17.05 11.39 8.07
CA GLU A 6 -15.99 12.29 7.66
C GLU A 6 -14.65 11.67 8.04
N VAL A 7 -13.74 11.58 7.07
CA VAL A 7 -12.36 11.11 7.28
C VAL A 7 -11.42 12.22 6.88
N VAL A 8 -10.65 12.72 7.83
CA VAL A 8 -9.68 13.80 7.59
C VAL A 8 -8.38 13.20 7.09
N ILE A 9 -7.95 13.66 5.92
CA ILE A 9 -6.67 13.32 5.30
C ILE A 9 -5.75 14.53 5.38
N TRP A 10 -4.57 14.36 5.93
CA TRP A 10 -3.58 15.43 5.98
C TRP A 10 -2.99 15.70 4.59
N GLY A 11 -2.93 16.98 4.22
CA GLY A 11 -2.41 17.42 2.94
C GLY A 11 -3.49 17.46 1.86
N THR A 12 -3.07 17.39 0.62
CA THR A 12 -3.96 17.49 -0.56
C THR A 12 -4.48 16.15 -1.07
N GLY A 13 -3.90 15.04 -0.62
CA GLY A 13 -4.22 13.71 -1.14
C GLY A 13 -3.58 13.42 -2.50
N THR A 14 -2.77 14.33 -3.04
CA THR A 14 -2.15 14.18 -4.36
C THR A 14 -0.81 13.41 -4.37
N PRO A 15 -0.02 13.35 -3.27
CA PRO A 15 1.20 12.54 -3.28
C PRO A 15 0.94 11.10 -3.67
N ARG A 16 1.87 10.53 -4.40
CA ARG A 16 1.77 9.16 -4.90
C ARG A 16 2.68 8.24 -4.08
N ARG A 17 2.17 7.04 -3.79
CA ARG A 17 2.87 6.04 -2.97
C ARG A 17 2.69 4.66 -3.54
N GLU A 18 3.69 3.83 -3.29
CA GLU A 18 3.72 2.43 -3.67
C GLU A 18 3.48 1.56 -2.44
N PHE A 19 2.69 0.50 -2.58
CA PHE A 19 2.38 -0.43 -1.50
C PHE A 19 2.60 -1.86 -1.96
N LEU A 20 3.26 -2.64 -1.11
CA LEU A 20 3.52 -4.05 -1.35
C LEU A 20 3.01 -4.84 -0.13
N HIS A 21 2.22 -5.88 -0.37
CA HIS A 21 1.74 -6.74 0.69
C HIS A 21 2.91 -7.47 1.35
N THR A 22 2.85 -7.63 2.68
CA THR A 22 3.93 -8.27 3.46
C THR A 22 4.22 -9.70 3.01
N HIS A 23 3.21 -10.46 2.58
CA HIS A 23 3.40 -11.79 2.02
C HIS A 23 4.18 -11.76 0.71
N ASP A 24 3.91 -10.79 -0.16
CA ASP A 24 4.70 -10.59 -1.39
C ASP A 24 6.13 -10.16 -1.07
N LEU A 25 6.32 -9.31 -0.08
CA LEU A 25 7.66 -8.93 0.37
C LEU A 25 8.44 -10.15 0.86
N ALA A 26 7.83 -10.99 1.70
CA ALA A 26 8.46 -12.20 2.19
C ALA A 26 8.83 -13.16 1.04
N ASP A 27 7.93 -13.32 0.07
CA ASP A 27 8.19 -14.14 -1.12
C ASP A 27 9.33 -13.58 -1.96
N ALA A 28 9.39 -12.26 -2.13
CA ALA A 28 10.49 -11.61 -2.84
C ALA A 28 11.84 -11.83 -2.14
N LEU A 29 11.87 -11.71 -0.82
CA LEU A 29 13.10 -11.94 -0.04
C LEU A 29 13.58 -13.38 -0.17
N ARG A 30 12.67 -14.34 -0.07
CA ARG A 30 12.99 -15.76 -0.30
C ARG A 30 13.51 -16.00 -1.71
N PHE A 31 12.84 -15.46 -2.71
CA PHE A 31 13.26 -15.55 -4.11
C PHE A 31 14.68 -15.00 -4.31
N LEU A 32 15.00 -13.87 -3.71
CA LEU A 32 16.31 -13.25 -3.81
C LEU A 32 17.39 -14.08 -3.10
N LEU A 33 17.08 -14.68 -1.96
CA LEU A 33 18.02 -15.59 -1.29
C LEU A 33 18.39 -16.79 -2.17
N GLU A 34 17.44 -17.27 -2.97
CA GLU A 34 17.63 -18.44 -3.84
C GLU A 34 18.25 -18.09 -5.20
N ASN A 35 18.03 -16.86 -5.71
CA ASN A 35 18.30 -16.52 -7.11
C ASN A 35 19.19 -15.30 -7.32
N TYR A 36 19.61 -14.61 -6.27
CA TYR A 36 20.39 -13.39 -6.39
C TYR A 36 21.67 -13.47 -5.55
N ASP A 37 22.79 -13.41 -6.23
CA ASP A 37 24.13 -13.46 -5.61
C ASP A 37 24.99 -12.36 -6.25
N SER A 38 24.77 -11.12 -5.79
CA SER A 38 25.49 -9.95 -6.26
C SER A 38 25.58 -8.94 -5.12
N PRO A 39 26.69 -8.18 -5.02
CA PRO A 39 26.81 -7.12 -4.01
C PRO A 39 25.99 -5.88 -4.38
N GLN A 40 25.38 -5.81 -5.56
CA GLN A 40 24.60 -4.67 -5.97
C GLN A 40 23.24 -4.62 -5.27
N ILE A 41 22.84 -3.40 -4.88
CA ILE A 41 21.52 -3.17 -4.29
C ILE A 41 20.43 -3.49 -5.31
N ILE A 42 19.36 -4.12 -4.83
CA ILE A 42 18.17 -4.39 -5.63
C ILE A 42 16.93 -3.86 -4.91
N ASN A 43 16.09 -3.12 -5.62
CA ASN A 43 14.84 -2.60 -5.10
C ASN A 43 13.76 -3.67 -5.14
N VAL A 44 12.97 -3.74 -4.06
CA VAL A 44 11.80 -4.62 -3.97
C VAL A 44 10.55 -3.75 -3.82
N GLY A 45 9.62 -3.89 -4.73
CA GLY A 45 8.36 -3.14 -4.75
C GLY A 45 7.39 -3.77 -5.72
N CYS A 46 6.23 -3.14 -5.90
CA CYS A 46 5.23 -3.63 -6.86
C CYS A 46 5.36 -2.97 -8.25
N GLY A 47 6.04 -1.84 -8.34
CA GLY A 47 6.31 -1.16 -9.62
C GLY A 47 5.21 -0.22 -10.08
N TYR A 48 4.17 -0.01 -9.29
CA TYR A 48 3.14 0.99 -9.56
C TYR A 48 2.72 1.72 -8.29
N ASP A 49 2.22 2.92 -8.45
CA ASP A 49 1.79 3.77 -7.36
C ASP A 49 0.34 4.25 -7.55
N LEU A 50 -0.19 4.85 -6.49
CA LEU A 50 -1.48 5.53 -6.52
C LEU A 50 -1.41 6.74 -5.58
N THR A 51 -2.38 7.65 -5.73
CA THR A 51 -2.45 8.80 -4.83
C THR A 51 -2.97 8.39 -3.45
N VAL A 52 -2.63 9.19 -2.45
CA VAL A 52 -3.16 9.00 -1.08
C VAL A 52 -4.69 9.05 -1.09
N ARG A 53 -5.29 9.93 -1.92
CA ARG A 53 -6.73 9.97 -2.10
C ARG A 53 -7.31 8.65 -2.62
N GLU A 54 -6.71 8.10 -3.68
CA GLU A 54 -7.14 6.82 -4.25
C GLU A 54 -7.03 5.69 -3.23
N LEU A 55 -5.96 5.68 -2.43
CA LEU A 55 -5.79 4.71 -1.36
C LEU A 55 -6.90 4.84 -0.30
N ALA A 56 -7.19 6.07 0.13
CA ALA A 56 -8.23 6.30 1.13
C ALA A 56 -9.61 5.82 0.63
N LEU A 57 -9.91 6.07 -0.64
CA LEU A 57 -11.16 5.58 -1.25
C LEU A 57 -11.20 4.05 -1.33
N LEU A 58 -10.08 3.42 -1.66
CA LEU A 58 -9.98 1.97 -1.71
C LEU A 58 -10.19 1.35 -0.32
N VAL A 59 -9.56 1.91 0.70
CA VAL A 59 -9.72 1.44 2.08
C VAL A 59 -11.17 1.59 2.54
N ALA A 60 -11.80 2.72 2.26
CA ALA A 60 -13.21 2.95 2.59
C ALA A 60 -14.12 1.91 1.91
N LYS A 61 -13.86 1.60 0.65
CA LYS A 61 -14.58 0.57 -0.12
C LYS A 61 -14.44 -0.81 0.52
N VAL A 62 -13.22 -1.20 0.87
CA VAL A 62 -12.93 -2.51 1.47
C VAL A 62 -13.56 -2.64 2.85
N VAL A 63 -13.49 -1.60 3.66
CA VAL A 63 -14.09 -1.56 4.99
C VAL A 63 -15.62 -1.52 4.92
N GLY A 64 -16.18 -1.03 3.81
CA GLY A 64 -17.63 -0.91 3.64
C GLY A 64 -18.21 0.33 4.29
N VAL A 65 -17.44 1.41 4.35
CA VAL A 65 -17.85 2.69 4.94
C VAL A 65 -18.11 3.71 3.84
N ASP A 66 -19.25 4.40 3.94
CA ASP A 66 -19.49 5.60 3.13
C ASP A 66 -18.72 6.76 3.78
N ALA A 67 -17.58 7.09 3.21
CA ALA A 67 -16.66 8.08 3.76
C ALA A 67 -16.64 9.34 2.91
N GLU A 68 -16.78 10.48 3.56
CA GLU A 68 -16.48 11.78 2.98
C GLU A 68 -15.04 12.13 3.31
N LEU A 69 -14.20 12.26 2.29
CA LEU A 69 -12.81 12.64 2.47
C LEU A 69 -12.68 14.15 2.59
N VAL A 70 -12.10 14.61 3.68
CA VAL A 70 -11.81 16.02 3.94
C VAL A 70 -10.31 16.18 4.01
N PHE A 71 -9.75 17.08 3.20
CA PHE A 71 -8.31 17.28 3.11
C PHE A 71 -7.89 18.48 3.97
N ASP A 72 -7.08 18.22 4.98
CA ASP A 72 -6.51 19.28 5.83
C ASP A 72 -5.23 19.80 5.17
N THR A 73 -5.37 20.81 4.34
CA THR A 73 -4.25 21.43 3.61
C THR A 73 -3.36 22.31 4.48
N SER A 74 -3.70 22.50 5.77
CA SER A 74 -2.78 23.13 6.73
C SER A 74 -1.61 22.21 7.08
N LYS A 75 -1.75 20.91 6.84
CA LYS A 75 -0.69 19.93 7.00
C LYS A 75 0.09 19.78 5.70
N PRO A 76 1.43 19.68 5.77
CA PRO A 76 2.23 19.57 4.56
C PRO A 76 2.02 18.22 3.86
N ASP A 77 2.07 18.25 2.54
CA ASP A 77 2.26 17.04 1.76
C ASP A 77 3.70 16.54 1.97
N GLY A 78 3.90 15.25 1.90
CA GLY A 78 5.23 14.69 1.83
C GLY A 78 5.81 14.77 0.42
N THR A 79 6.79 13.94 0.12
CA THR A 79 7.36 13.81 -1.22
C THR A 79 6.26 13.55 -2.25
N PRO A 80 6.21 14.29 -3.38
CA PRO A 80 5.12 14.17 -4.36
C PRO A 80 4.97 12.76 -4.94
N ARG A 81 6.08 12.05 -5.13
CA ARG A 81 6.06 10.68 -5.64
C ARG A 81 7.18 9.86 -5.01
N LYS A 82 6.85 8.65 -4.56
CA LYS A 82 7.80 7.63 -4.10
C LYS A 82 7.46 6.33 -4.80
N LEU A 83 8.21 6.02 -5.84
CA LEU A 83 8.06 4.80 -6.62
C LEU A 83 9.45 4.21 -6.87
N LEU A 84 9.63 2.94 -6.53
CA LEU A 84 10.88 2.23 -6.77
C LEU A 84 10.95 1.72 -8.21
N ASP A 85 12.14 1.79 -8.78
CA ASP A 85 12.43 1.09 -10.04
C ASP A 85 12.77 -0.37 -9.72
N ILE A 86 11.87 -1.26 -10.09
CA ILE A 86 11.99 -2.71 -9.84
C ILE A 86 12.40 -3.49 -11.10
N SER A 87 12.93 -2.83 -12.12
CA SER A 87 13.26 -3.46 -13.39
C SER A 87 14.24 -4.63 -13.22
N ARG A 88 15.24 -4.49 -12.34
CA ARG A 88 16.19 -5.55 -12.06
C ARG A 88 15.51 -6.79 -11.45
N LEU A 89 14.61 -6.60 -10.52
CA LEU A 89 13.84 -7.68 -9.91
C LEU A 89 12.94 -8.39 -10.92
N ARG A 90 12.30 -7.63 -11.80
CA ARG A 90 11.49 -8.19 -12.90
C ARG A 90 12.34 -8.98 -13.89
N GLN A 91 13.53 -8.51 -14.21
CA GLN A 91 14.45 -9.23 -15.08
C GLN A 91 14.88 -10.57 -14.50
N LEU A 92 14.95 -10.69 -13.17
CA LEU A 92 15.19 -11.96 -12.49
C LEU A 92 13.99 -12.92 -12.54
N GLY A 93 12.80 -12.42 -12.88
CA GLY A 93 11.59 -13.21 -13.03
C GLY A 93 10.61 -13.12 -11.88
N TRP A 94 10.80 -12.21 -10.92
CA TRP A 94 9.86 -12.02 -9.82
C TRP A 94 8.86 -10.90 -10.10
N GLN A 95 7.62 -11.09 -9.68
CA GLN A 95 6.59 -10.07 -9.66
C GLN A 95 5.61 -10.33 -8.51
N PRO A 96 4.95 -9.28 -7.97
CA PRO A 96 3.96 -9.47 -6.90
C PRO A 96 2.74 -10.24 -7.41
N ARG A 97 2.12 -11.00 -6.52
CA ARG A 97 0.95 -11.83 -6.83
C ARG A 97 -0.34 -11.28 -6.23
N ILE A 98 -0.22 -10.46 -5.19
CA ILE A 98 -1.36 -9.93 -4.44
C ILE A 98 -1.67 -8.54 -4.94
N SER A 99 -2.88 -8.32 -5.47
CA SER A 99 -3.33 -6.99 -5.87
C SER A 99 -3.45 -6.09 -4.64
N LEU A 100 -3.39 -4.77 -4.83
CA LEU A 100 -3.54 -3.82 -3.73
C LEU A 100 -4.90 -3.99 -3.04
N GLU A 101 -5.98 -4.15 -3.79
CA GLU A 101 -7.32 -4.36 -3.22
C GLU A 101 -7.38 -5.63 -2.38
N ASP A 102 -6.87 -6.75 -2.90
CA ASP A 102 -6.84 -8.01 -2.17
C ASP A 102 -5.94 -7.92 -0.93
N GLY A 103 -4.82 -7.23 -1.05
CA GLY A 103 -3.90 -7.00 0.08
C GLY A 103 -4.52 -6.16 1.19
N VAL A 104 -5.24 -5.10 0.84
CA VAL A 104 -5.97 -4.27 1.81
C VAL A 104 -7.06 -5.08 2.48
N ARG A 105 -7.81 -5.88 1.70
CA ARG A 105 -8.87 -6.75 2.22
C ARG A 105 -8.32 -7.78 3.21
N ASP A 106 -7.23 -8.43 2.87
CA ASP A 106 -6.56 -9.41 3.72
C ASP A 106 -6.08 -8.77 5.03
N THR A 107 -5.42 -7.62 4.93
CA THR A 107 -4.95 -6.86 6.09
C THR A 107 -6.11 -6.45 7.00
N TYR A 108 -7.23 -6.02 6.41
CA TYR A 108 -8.41 -5.65 7.17
C TYR A 108 -9.03 -6.86 7.90
N GLN A 109 -9.10 -8.01 7.25
CA GLN A 109 -9.58 -9.24 7.90
C GLN A 109 -8.68 -9.65 9.06
N TRP A 110 -7.37 -9.55 8.89
CA TRP A 110 -6.42 -9.79 9.97
C TRP A 110 -6.65 -8.83 11.13
N PHE A 111 -6.84 -7.54 10.83
CA PHE A 111 -7.11 -6.52 11.84
C PHE A 111 -8.38 -6.84 12.63
N LEU A 112 -9.46 -7.24 11.96
CA LEU A 112 -10.71 -7.60 12.61
C LEU A 112 -10.54 -8.80 13.55
N GLY A 113 -9.77 -9.79 13.15
CA GLY A 113 -9.50 -10.99 13.95
C GLY A 113 -8.56 -10.73 15.14
N ASN A 114 -7.78 -9.64 15.12
CA ASN A 114 -6.76 -9.35 16.12
C ASN A 114 -7.00 -8.03 16.88
N SER A 115 -8.06 -7.29 16.56
CA SER A 115 -8.33 -5.97 17.16
C SER A 115 -8.55 -6.03 18.67
N GLY A 116 -9.06 -7.15 19.20
CA GLY A 116 -9.22 -7.34 20.64
C GLY A 116 -7.91 -7.60 21.39
N ALA A 117 -6.85 -7.97 20.69
CA ALA A 117 -5.54 -8.23 21.28
C ALA A 117 -4.63 -7.01 21.29
N ALA A 118 -5.02 -5.93 20.61
CA ALA A 118 -4.23 -4.71 20.46
C ALA A 118 -4.44 -3.68 21.58
N CYS A 119 -5.16 -4.03 22.61
CA CYS A 119 -5.38 -3.15 23.76
C CYS A 119 -4.30 -3.26 24.79
#